data_b9d0997e88e090d953818b88f02869f9
#
_entry.id   b9d0997e88e090d953818b88f02869f9
#
_cell.length_a   1.000
_cell.length_b   1.000
_cell.length_c   1.000
_cell.angle_alpha   90.00
_cell.angle_beta   90.00
_cell.angle_gamma   90.00
#
_symmetry.space_group_name_H-M   'P 1'
#
loop_
_entity.id
_entity.type
_entity.pdbx_description
1 polymer ?
#
loop_
_entity_poly.entity_id
_entity_poly.type
_entity_poly.pdbx_seq_one_letter_code
_entity_poly.pdbx_strand_id
1 'polypeptide(L)'
;MIKNAKNNSRVGDKLLMVVDPKMIHIPEWQREIRLAKAYSIGRNYNRYKWNEPKVLVNKNQLVIIDGQHRIYGAYKAGIEAVVVEILECPMKEAIEIFLNQTVDSTQMRPRDTFYAALIAEKPEYMQLNEMCHKHNIAIIGEKGKKNTIGTLTSITDGLKLIATPEMFDSMLTLLEKLSWNGYASSYNGKAYTAKVLRSLKKLYAYHWEEKDAMEKILLKNCKGTQYFVDNIMKKGQEQIFDYLNMIVTYELEKQKSLVVNKTSSTLKV
;
A
#
# COMPACT_ATOMS: atom_id res chain seq x y z
N MET A 1 -12.97 12.15 30.46
CA MET A 1 -13.27 13.42 31.15
C MET A 1 -13.52 14.55 30.17
N ILE A 2 -14.41 14.36 29.19
CA ILE A 2 -14.90 15.44 28.30
C ILE A 2 -16.16 16.08 28.89
N LYS A 3 -16.50 15.75 30.14
CA LYS A 3 -17.74 16.24 30.83
C LYS A 3 -17.80 17.74 31.12
N ASN A 4 -16.74 18.51 30.82
CA ASN A 4 -16.70 19.98 31.04
C ASN A 4 -16.61 20.77 29.74
N ALA A 5 -17.12 20.27 28.62
CA ALA A 5 -17.22 21.05 27.38
C ALA A 5 -18.34 22.11 27.49
N LYS A 6 -18.18 23.08 28.40
CA LYS A 6 -19.03 24.28 28.49
C LYS A 6 -18.83 25.26 27.32
N ASN A 7 -17.96 24.93 26.36
CA ASN A 7 -17.56 25.83 25.27
C ASN A 7 -17.92 25.30 23.88
N ASN A 8 -19.00 24.53 23.75
CA ASN A 8 -19.52 24.11 22.46
C ASN A 8 -20.50 25.15 21.94
N SER A 9 -20.35 25.57 20.71
CA SER A 9 -21.33 26.43 20.04
C SER A 9 -21.63 25.87 18.65
N ARG A 10 -22.91 25.92 18.25
CA ARG A 10 -23.32 25.66 16.86
C ARG A 10 -23.31 26.96 16.08
N VAL A 11 -22.68 26.92 14.90
CA VAL A 11 -22.68 28.00 13.93
C VAL A 11 -23.13 27.41 12.60
N GLY A 12 -24.39 27.61 12.26
CA GLY A 12 -25.04 26.85 11.19
C GLY A 12 -25.06 25.36 11.53
N ASP A 13 -24.62 24.52 10.61
CA ASP A 13 -24.55 23.06 10.78
C ASP A 13 -23.26 22.58 11.50
N LYS A 14 -22.33 23.50 11.81
CA LYS A 14 -21.05 23.16 12.44
C LYS A 14 -21.13 23.18 13.97
N LEU A 15 -20.65 22.12 14.60
CA LEU A 15 -20.42 22.08 16.03
C LEU A 15 -18.95 22.50 16.30
N LEU A 16 -18.76 23.67 16.89
CA LEU A 16 -17.43 24.20 17.22
C LEU A 16 -17.11 23.97 18.70
N MET A 17 -15.86 23.62 18.98
CA MET A 17 -15.34 23.42 20.33
C MET A 17 -14.00 24.15 20.50
N VAL A 18 -13.80 24.77 21.66
CA VAL A 18 -12.50 25.32 22.06
C VAL A 18 -11.75 24.25 22.85
N VAL A 19 -10.55 23.88 22.41
CA VAL A 19 -9.77 22.79 23.01
C VAL A 19 -8.29 23.13 23.12
N ASP A 20 -7.60 22.55 24.11
CA ASP A 20 -6.13 22.55 24.13
C ASP A 20 -5.60 21.62 23.02
N PRO A 21 -4.72 22.11 22.13
CA PRO A 21 -4.14 21.27 21.07
C PRO A 21 -3.46 19.98 21.57
N LYS A 22 -2.96 19.98 22.81
CA LYS A 22 -2.33 18.80 23.45
C LYS A 22 -3.30 17.63 23.65
N MET A 23 -4.59 17.94 23.79
CA MET A 23 -5.63 16.90 24.02
C MET A 23 -6.04 16.18 22.75
N ILE A 24 -5.61 16.66 21.58
CA ILE A 24 -6.00 16.09 20.29
C ILE A 24 -5.00 15.00 19.89
N HIS A 25 -5.50 13.79 19.76
CA HIS A 25 -4.74 12.64 19.30
C HIS A 25 -4.56 12.66 17.77
N ILE A 26 -3.33 12.46 17.31
CA ILE A 26 -3.01 12.27 15.90
C ILE A 26 -2.83 10.76 15.68
N PRO A 27 -3.77 10.09 15.00
CA PRO A 27 -3.72 8.65 14.84
C PRO A 27 -2.62 8.20 13.86
N GLU A 28 -2.15 6.97 14.01
CA GLU A 28 -1.03 6.43 13.23
C GLU A 28 -1.33 6.26 11.74
N TRP A 29 -2.60 6.13 11.37
CA TRP A 29 -3.03 6.03 9.97
C TRP A 29 -2.98 7.39 9.23
N GLN A 30 -2.88 8.50 9.96
CA GLN A 30 -2.66 9.81 9.35
C GLN A 30 -1.29 9.88 8.68
N ARG A 31 -1.20 10.74 7.65
CA ARG A 31 0.08 11.01 6.98
C ARG A 31 1.11 11.56 7.97
N GLU A 32 2.37 11.33 7.67
CA GLU A 32 3.47 11.85 8.46
C GLU A 32 3.47 13.39 8.51
N ILE A 33 3.70 13.94 9.70
CA ILE A 33 3.75 15.40 9.91
C ILE A 33 4.99 15.97 9.24
N ARG A 34 4.78 16.94 8.35
CA ARG A 34 5.87 17.75 7.80
C ARG A 34 6.23 18.85 8.81
N LEU A 35 7.25 18.61 9.62
CA LEU A 35 7.62 19.48 10.75
C LEU A 35 7.83 20.92 10.32
N ALA A 36 8.55 21.19 9.21
CA ALA A 36 8.78 22.55 8.72
C ALA A 36 7.46 23.30 8.43
N LYS A 37 6.47 22.59 7.81
CA LYS A 37 5.14 23.18 7.55
C LYS A 37 4.39 23.45 8.86
N ALA A 38 4.40 22.50 9.78
CA ALA A 38 3.71 22.63 11.06
C ALA A 38 4.29 23.79 11.89
N TYR A 39 5.62 23.88 12.01
CA TYR A 39 6.28 25.00 12.71
C TYR A 39 6.02 26.35 12.05
N SER A 40 5.97 26.41 10.71
CA SER A 40 5.61 27.65 10.02
C SER A 40 4.19 28.09 10.36
N ILE A 41 3.24 27.16 10.38
CA ILE A 41 1.84 27.43 10.75
C ILE A 41 1.77 27.93 12.21
N GLY A 42 2.46 27.27 13.14
CA GLY A 42 2.45 27.66 14.56
C GLY A 42 3.03 29.05 14.78
N ARG A 43 4.17 29.38 14.16
CA ARG A 43 4.79 30.71 14.26
C ARG A 43 3.92 31.81 13.69
N ASN A 44 3.15 31.52 12.65
CA ASN A 44 2.27 32.49 12.00
C ASN A 44 0.81 32.33 12.44
N TYR A 45 0.58 31.74 13.63
CA TYR A 45 -0.77 31.56 14.14
C TYR A 45 -1.49 32.90 14.24
N ASN A 46 -2.69 32.91 13.65
CA ASN A 46 -3.59 34.05 13.73
C ASN A 46 -5.02 33.53 13.87
N ARG A 47 -5.65 33.83 15.02
CA ARG A 47 -7.00 33.35 15.33
C ARG A 47 -8.05 33.76 14.30
N TYR A 48 -7.89 34.88 13.63
CA TYR A 48 -8.82 35.40 12.62
C TYR A 48 -8.64 34.78 11.24
N LYS A 49 -7.50 34.10 11.00
CA LYS A 49 -7.18 33.34 9.79
C LYS A 49 -7.14 31.84 10.06
N TRP A 50 -7.57 31.44 11.26
CA TRP A 50 -7.62 30.05 11.65
C TRP A 50 -8.77 29.35 10.92
N ASN A 51 -8.44 28.34 10.14
CA ASN A 51 -9.42 27.44 9.53
C ASN A 51 -9.55 26.23 10.45
N GLU A 52 -10.72 25.99 10.98
CA GLU A 52 -10.95 25.00 12.04
C GLU A 52 -10.55 23.60 11.59
N PRO A 53 -9.62 22.94 12.32
CA PRO A 53 -9.33 21.52 12.13
C PRO A 53 -10.57 20.68 12.44
N LYS A 54 -10.77 19.60 11.70
CA LYS A 54 -11.88 18.65 11.91
C LYS A 54 -11.46 17.56 12.88
N VAL A 55 -12.24 17.39 13.94
CA VAL A 55 -11.97 16.48 15.05
C VAL A 55 -13.19 15.60 15.31
N LEU A 56 -12.95 14.31 15.53
CA LEU A 56 -13.97 13.34 15.92
C LEU A 56 -13.82 13.02 17.40
N VAL A 57 -14.93 12.91 18.11
CA VAL A 57 -14.96 12.34 19.48
C VAL A 57 -15.12 10.83 19.38
N ASN A 58 -14.05 10.08 19.67
CA ASN A 58 -14.07 8.62 19.67
C ASN A 58 -13.68 8.08 21.05
N LYS A 59 -14.54 7.31 21.70
CA LYS A 59 -14.28 6.69 23.02
C LYS A 59 -13.69 7.67 24.05
N ASN A 60 -14.27 8.87 24.16
CA ASN A 60 -13.80 9.97 25.02
C ASN A 60 -12.41 10.55 24.66
N GLN A 61 -11.90 10.30 23.46
CA GLN A 61 -10.69 10.89 22.92
C GLN A 61 -11.02 11.79 21.73
N LEU A 62 -10.37 12.95 21.67
CA LEU A 62 -10.42 13.83 20.51
C LEU A 62 -9.43 13.33 19.47
N VAL A 63 -9.91 12.91 18.30
CA VAL A 63 -9.10 12.35 17.21
C VAL A 63 -9.13 13.31 16.02
N ILE A 64 -7.96 13.75 15.57
CA ILE A 64 -7.87 14.63 14.41
C ILE A 64 -8.23 13.88 13.12
N ILE A 65 -9.09 14.48 12.31
CA ILE A 65 -9.47 13.98 10.98
C ILE A 65 -8.82 14.84 9.89
N ASP A 66 -8.89 16.17 10.01
CA ASP A 66 -8.17 17.09 9.13
C ASP A 66 -7.49 18.22 9.92
N GLY A 67 -6.38 18.73 9.39
CA GLY A 67 -5.66 19.86 9.98
C GLY A 67 -4.57 19.46 10.97
N GLN A 68 -4.05 18.24 10.93
CA GLN A 68 -2.98 17.76 11.83
C GLN A 68 -1.76 18.71 11.91
N HIS A 69 -1.34 19.31 10.78
CA HIS A 69 -0.23 20.27 10.79
C HIS A 69 -0.57 21.55 11.56
N ARG A 70 -1.86 21.97 11.52
CA ARG A 70 -2.35 23.13 12.29
C ARG A 70 -2.33 22.82 13.78
N ILE A 71 -2.88 21.68 14.18
CA ILE A 71 -2.90 21.25 15.59
C ILE A 71 -1.48 21.06 16.12
N TYR A 72 -0.63 20.33 15.41
CA TYR A 72 0.75 20.10 15.84
C TYR A 72 1.54 21.41 15.90
N GLY A 73 1.35 22.30 14.92
CA GLY A 73 1.99 23.63 14.91
C GLY A 73 1.54 24.51 16.08
N ALA A 74 0.25 24.57 16.37
CA ALA A 74 -0.31 25.28 17.52
C ALA A 74 0.25 24.72 18.83
N TYR A 75 0.26 23.40 19.00
CA TYR A 75 0.87 22.74 20.15
C TYR A 75 2.34 23.15 20.35
N LYS A 76 3.15 23.09 19.31
CA LYS A 76 4.58 23.42 19.37
C LYS A 76 4.86 24.91 19.55
N ALA A 77 3.93 25.76 19.15
CA ALA A 77 3.99 27.21 19.37
C ALA A 77 3.49 27.64 20.76
N GLY A 78 3.04 26.70 21.60
CA GLY A 78 2.53 26.98 22.94
C GLY A 78 1.15 27.66 22.95
N ILE A 79 0.36 27.49 21.88
CA ILE A 79 -1.02 28.01 21.85
C ILE A 79 -1.86 27.15 22.80
N GLU A 80 -2.46 27.83 23.80
CA GLU A 80 -3.20 27.14 24.87
C GLU A 80 -4.56 26.62 24.43
N ALA A 81 -5.21 27.30 23.48
CA ALA A 81 -6.53 26.94 23.00
C ALA A 81 -6.73 27.27 21.52
N VAL A 82 -7.37 26.35 20.80
CA VAL A 82 -7.77 26.52 19.41
C VAL A 82 -9.23 26.13 19.21
N VAL A 83 -9.87 26.72 18.20
CA VAL A 83 -11.21 26.31 17.77
C VAL A 83 -11.07 25.13 16.81
N VAL A 84 -11.88 24.10 17.01
CA VAL A 84 -12.00 22.94 16.13
C VAL A 84 -13.47 22.69 15.77
N GLU A 85 -13.70 22.10 14.61
CA GLU A 85 -15.00 21.57 14.18
C GLU A 85 -15.14 20.12 14.65
N ILE A 86 -16.18 19.80 15.40
CA ILE A 86 -16.47 18.43 15.86
C ILE A 86 -17.32 17.74 14.82
N LEU A 87 -16.85 16.60 14.33
CA LEU A 87 -17.62 15.73 13.46
C LEU A 87 -18.54 14.82 14.28
N GLU A 88 -19.82 14.88 14.02
CA GLU A 88 -20.86 14.05 14.68
C GLU A 88 -21.22 12.85 13.78
N CYS A 89 -20.25 12.02 13.45
CA CYS A 89 -20.41 10.88 12.57
C CYS A 89 -19.59 9.66 13.05
N PRO A 90 -19.82 8.45 12.56
CA PRO A 90 -18.97 7.30 12.82
C PRO A 90 -17.55 7.49 12.29
N MET A 91 -16.57 6.81 12.91
CA MET A 91 -15.14 6.87 12.50
C MET A 91 -14.94 6.55 11.01
N LYS A 92 -15.68 5.58 10.48
CA LYS A 92 -15.63 5.19 9.06
C LYS A 92 -15.96 6.35 8.13
N GLU A 93 -17.06 7.06 8.42
CA GLU A 93 -17.47 8.23 7.66
C GLU A 93 -16.48 9.41 7.79
N ALA A 94 -15.96 9.65 8.99
CA ALA A 94 -14.93 10.66 9.21
C ALA A 94 -13.66 10.38 8.40
N ILE A 95 -13.26 9.11 8.26
CA ILE A 95 -12.12 8.71 7.43
C ILE A 95 -12.44 8.89 5.93
N GLU A 96 -13.67 8.65 5.50
CA GLU A 96 -14.08 8.94 4.11
C GLU A 96 -14.00 10.43 3.80
N ILE A 97 -14.41 11.29 4.73
CA ILE A 97 -14.22 12.74 4.60
C ILE A 97 -12.73 13.06 4.43
N PHE A 98 -11.86 12.47 5.25
CA PHE A 98 -10.41 12.63 5.14
C PHE A 98 -9.85 12.17 3.78
N LEU A 99 -10.29 11.01 3.28
CA LEU A 99 -9.85 10.48 1.99
C LEU A 99 -10.30 11.35 0.80
N ASN A 100 -11.47 11.95 0.89
CA ASN A 100 -12.06 12.77 -0.17
C ASN A 100 -11.59 14.24 -0.19
N GLN A 101 -10.91 14.71 0.85
CA GLN A 101 -10.40 16.08 0.93
C GLN A 101 -9.22 16.40 0.00
N THR A 102 -8.83 15.47 -0.86
CA THR A 102 -7.62 15.56 -1.68
C THR A 102 -7.73 16.53 -2.87
N VAL A 103 -8.88 17.15 -3.11
CA VAL A 103 -9.07 18.04 -4.28
C VAL A 103 -8.31 19.37 -4.13
N ASP A 104 -8.15 19.89 -2.90
CA ASP A 104 -7.52 21.18 -2.62
C ASP A 104 -6.25 21.11 -1.75
N SER A 105 -5.78 19.93 -1.41
CA SER A 105 -4.61 19.74 -0.54
C SER A 105 -3.53 18.89 -1.19
N THR A 106 -2.32 18.92 -0.65
CA THR A 106 -1.21 18.07 -1.09
C THR A 106 -1.66 16.61 -1.19
N GLN A 107 -1.59 16.04 -2.39
CA GLN A 107 -1.97 14.65 -2.69
C GLN A 107 -1.42 13.68 -1.64
N MET A 108 -2.27 12.82 -1.11
CA MET A 108 -1.88 11.80 -0.15
C MET A 108 -0.96 10.78 -0.81
N ARG A 109 0.05 10.33 -0.07
CA ARG A 109 0.88 9.22 -0.55
C ARG A 109 0.04 7.93 -0.58
N PRO A 110 0.22 7.06 -1.57
CA PRO A 110 -0.54 5.79 -1.65
C PRO A 110 -0.54 4.98 -0.36
N ARG A 111 0.57 5.02 0.40
CA ARG A 111 0.68 4.39 1.72
C ARG A 111 -0.31 4.95 2.73
N ASP A 112 -0.41 6.28 2.82
CA ASP A 112 -1.25 6.94 3.82
C ASP A 112 -2.73 6.72 3.47
N THR A 113 -3.07 6.73 2.17
CA THR A 113 -4.40 6.36 1.67
C THR A 113 -4.73 4.91 2.01
N PHE A 114 -3.77 3.97 1.85
CA PHE A 114 -3.98 2.55 2.10
C PHE A 114 -4.40 2.28 3.55
N TYR A 115 -3.66 2.80 4.52
CA TYR A 115 -3.98 2.54 5.94
C TYR A 115 -5.28 3.21 6.39
N ALA A 116 -5.59 4.40 5.88
CA ALA A 116 -6.88 5.04 6.14
C ALA A 116 -8.04 4.23 5.52
N ALA A 117 -7.85 3.72 4.29
CA ALA A 117 -8.85 2.91 3.59
C ALA A 117 -9.11 1.56 4.28
N LEU A 118 -8.08 0.94 4.91
CA LEU A 118 -8.27 -0.27 5.72
C LEU A 118 -9.19 -0.01 6.92
N ILE A 119 -9.03 1.13 7.61
CA ILE A 119 -9.89 1.49 8.74
C ILE A 119 -11.31 1.83 8.29
N ALA A 120 -11.43 2.41 7.07
CA ALA A 120 -12.72 2.62 6.42
C ALA A 120 -13.31 1.32 5.83
N GLU A 121 -12.61 0.19 5.96
CA GLU A 121 -13.02 -1.13 5.45
C GLU A 121 -13.36 -1.13 3.96
N LYS A 122 -12.56 -0.39 3.15
CA LYS A 122 -12.72 -0.36 1.70
C LYS A 122 -12.38 -1.74 1.13
N PRO A 123 -13.31 -2.41 0.39
CA PRO A 123 -13.17 -3.82 0.02
C PRO A 123 -11.89 -4.16 -0.73
N GLU A 124 -11.50 -3.34 -1.72
CA GLU A 124 -10.30 -3.57 -2.52
C GLU A 124 -9.00 -3.46 -1.72
N TYR A 125 -8.97 -2.59 -0.69
CA TYR A 125 -7.81 -2.47 0.20
C TYR A 125 -7.74 -3.61 1.20
N MET A 126 -8.89 -4.07 1.72
CA MET A 126 -9.00 -5.25 2.57
C MET A 126 -8.52 -6.49 1.82
N GLN A 127 -9.01 -6.71 0.59
CA GLN A 127 -8.61 -7.84 -0.25
C GLN A 127 -7.11 -7.83 -0.56
N LEU A 128 -6.52 -6.65 -0.89
CA LEU A 128 -5.08 -6.54 -1.09
C LEU A 128 -4.30 -6.91 0.17
N ASN A 129 -4.76 -6.43 1.33
CA ASN A 129 -4.14 -6.71 2.61
C ASN A 129 -4.17 -8.21 2.93
N GLU A 130 -5.32 -8.84 2.78
CA GLU A 130 -5.50 -10.28 3.00
C GLU A 130 -4.63 -11.11 2.06
N MET A 131 -4.60 -10.77 0.77
CA MET A 131 -3.78 -11.45 -0.22
C MET A 131 -2.28 -11.38 0.12
N CYS A 132 -1.78 -10.20 0.47
CA CYS A 132 -0.38 -10.04 0.88
C CYS A 132 -0.08 -10.83 2.16
N HIS A 133 -0.98 -10.80 3.14
CA HIS A 133 -0.80 -11.50 4.41
C HIS A 133 -0.84 -13.03 4.25
N LYS A 134 -1.72 -13.56 3.38
CA LYS A 134 -1.78 -14.97 3.02
C LYS A 134 -0.41 -15.49 2.55
N HIS A 135 0.32 -14.69 1.77
CA HIS A 135 1.65 -14.99 1.27
C HIS A 135 2.80 -14.49 2.15
N ASN A 136 2.51 -14.11 3.39
CA ASN A 136 3.52 -13.59 4.32
C ASN A 136 4.33 -12.41 3.77
N ILE A 137 3.69 -11.54 3.00
CA ILE A 137 4.28 -10.35 2.39
C ILE A 137 3.81 -9.12 3.17
N ALA A 138 4.74 -8.25 3.57
CA ALA A 138 4.42 -6.96 4.16
C ALA A 138 3.98 -5.96 3.08
N ILE A 139 3.15 -5.00 3.45
CA ILE A 139 2.85 -3.83 2.62
C ILE A 139 3.72 -2.67 3.07
N ILE A 140 4.21 -1.87 2.12
CA ILE A 140 5.11 -0.75 2.40
C ILE A 140 4.56 0.17 3.50
N GLY A 141 5.38 0.39 4.53
CA GLY A 141 5.02 1.20 5.71
C GLY A 141 4.31 0.43 6.81
N GLU A 142 4.09 -0.88 6.67
CA GLU A 142 3.54 -1.73 7.72
C GLU A 142 4.54 -1.84 8.88
N LYS A 143 4.08 -1.47 10.08
CA LYS A 143 4.88 -1.52 11.30
C LYS A 143 4.72 -2.87 12.00
N GLY A 144 5.80 -3.36 12.59
CA GLY A 144 5.76 -4.49 13.52
C GLY A 144 5.71 -5.88 12.90
N LYS A 145 5.63 -6.04 11.58
CA LYS A 145 5.73 -7.35 10.95
C LYS A 145 7.18 -7.81 10.89
N LYS A 146 7.46 -8.87 11.64
CA LYS A 146 8.72 -9.63 11.59
C LYS A 146 8.51 -10.88 10.73
N ASN A 147 9.59 -11.38 10.12
CA ASN A 147 9.63 -12.64 9.37
C ASN A 147 8.78 -12.68 8.08
N THR A 148 8.59 -11.56 7.39
CA THR A 148 7.98 -11.57 6.07
C THR A 148 8.99 -11.98 4.99
N ILE A 149 8.49 -12.65 3.94
CA ILE A 149 9.33 -13.07 2.80
C ILE A 149 9.64 -11.92 1.83
N GLY A 150 8.96 -10.77 1.99
CA GLY A 150 9.18 -9.59 1.18
C GLY A 150 8.22 -8.45 1.52
N THR A 151 8.31 -7.39 0.74
CA THR A 151 7.47 -6.19 0.89
C THR A 151 6.91 -5.73 -0.44
N LEU A 152 5.58 -5.67 -0.55
CA LEU A 152 4.91 -5.01 -1.66
C LEU A 152 5.22 -3.52 -1.61
N THR A 153 6.00 -3.01 -2.57
CA THR A 153 6.44 -1.61 -2.58
C THR A 153 5.51 -0.67 -3.36
N SER A 154 4.63 -1.22 -4.21
CA SER A 154 3.68 -0.46 -5.01
C SER A 154 2.25 -0.87 -4.67
N ILE A 155 1.61 -0.13 -3.79
CA ILE A 155 0.19 -0.32 -3.45
C ILE A 155 -0.71 -0.14 -4.68
N THR A 156 -0.41 0.86 -5.52
CA THR A 156 -1.19 1.13 -6.75
C THR A 156 -1.18 -0.06 -7.71
N ASP A 157 -0.03 -0.75 -7.87
CA ASP A 157 0.03 -1.94 -8.70
C ASP A 157 -0.65 -3.13 -8.04
N GLY A 158 -0.53 -3.27 -6.71
CA GLY A 158 -1.27 -4.27 -5.94
C GLY A 158 -2.78 -4.15 -6.13
N LEU A 159 -3.33 -2.95 -5.98
CA LEU A 159 -4.75 -2.67 -6.21
C LEU A 159 -5.20 -3.00 -7.64
N LYS A 160 -4.36 -2.77 -8.65
CA LYS A 160 -4.65 -3.18 -10.04
C LYS A 160 -4.61 -4.69 -10.24
N LEU A 161 -3.84 -5.41 -9.44
CA LEU A 161 -3.73 -6.87 -9.51
C LEU A 161 -4.91 -7.57 -8.82
N ILE A 162 -5.52 -6.95 -7.80
CA ILE A 162 -6.72 -7.46 -7.13
C ILE A 162 -7.90 -7.62 -8.10
N ALA A 163 -7.95 -6.88 -9.21
CA ALA A 163 -8.96 -7.10 -10.24
C ALA A 163 -8.88 -8.47 -10.92
N THR A 164 -7.76 -9.19 -10.78
CA THR A 164 -7.54 -10.55 -11.26
C THR A 164 -6.94 -11.40 -10.13
N PRO A 165 -7.72 -11.77 -9.09
CA PRO A 165 -7.21 -12.31 -7.83
C PRO A 165 -6.51 -13.67 -8.03
N GLU A 166 -7.01 -14.54 -8.91
CA GLU A 166 -6.36 -15.83 -9.21
C GLU A 166 -4.97 -15.65 -9.84
N MET A 167 -4.85 -14.74 -10.78
CA MET A 167 -3.55 -14.42 -11.38
C MET A 167 -2.60 -13.84 -10.34
N PHE A 168 -3.09 -12.94 -9.49
CA PHE A 168 -2.27 -12.32 -8.46
C PHE A 168 -1.79 -13.37 -7.43
N ASP A 169 -2.66 -14.25 -6.98
CA ASP A 169 -2.34 -15.35 -6.07
C ASP A 169 -1.28 -16.30 -6.68
N SER A 170 -1.44 -16.67 -7.96
CA SER A 170 -0.45 -17.45 -8.70
C SER A 170 0.91 -16.75 -8.80
N MET A 171 0.93 -15.44 -9.10
CA MET A 171 2.14 -14.65 -9.16
C MET A 171 2.87 -14.60 -7.81
N LEU A 172 2.16 -14.41 -6.71
CA LEU A 172 2.74 -14.37 -5.37
C LEU A 172 3.28 -15.75 -4.97
N THR A 173 2.54 -16.82 -5.25
CA THR A 173 2.98 -18.21 -5.05
C THR A 173 4.25 -18.53 -5.85
N LEU A 174 4.32 -18.07 -7.11
CA LEU A 174 5.50 -18.27 -7.94
C LEU A 174 6.71 -17.52 -7.36
N LEU A 175 6.54 -16.26 -6.96
CA LEU A 175 7.62 -15.45 -6.37
C LEU A 175 8.16 -16.05 -5.06
N GLU A 176 7.29 -16.61 -4.24
CA GLU A 176 7.66 -17.33 -3.03
C GLU A 176 8.53 -18.55 -3.38
N LYS A 177 8.07 -19.40 -4.30
CA LYS A 177 8.80 -20.61 -4.74
C LYS A 177 10.11 -20.30 -5.46
N LEU A 178 10.16 -19.21 -6.22
CA LEU A 178 11.39 -18.74 -6.89
C LEU A 178 12.45 -18.30 -5.89
N SER A 179 12.06 -17.93 -4.66
CA SER A 179 13.00 -17.48 -3.62
C SER A 179 13.90 -16.33 -4.07
N TRP A 180 13.37 -15.40 -4.84
CA TRP A 180 14.11 -14.24 -5.35
C TRP A 180 14.45 -13.22 -4.25
N ASN A 181 13.65 -13.19 -3.18
CA ASN A 181 14.01 -12.48 -1.97
C ASN A 181 14.79 -13.44 -1.06
N GLY A 182 16.08 -13.23 -0.95
CA GLY A 182 16.89 -13.95 0.03
C GLY A 182 16.63 -13.45 1.44
N TYR A 183 17.05 -14.21 2.43
CA TYR A 183 17.06 -13.84 3.84
C TYR A 183 17.99 -12.66 4.16
N ALA A 184 18.83 -12.23 3.22
CA ALA A 184 19.73 -11.11 3.39
C ALA A 184 18.96 -9.77 3.29
N SER A 185 19.08 -8.96 4.32
CA SER A 185 18.37 -7.68 4.50
C SER A 185 18.52 -6.69 3.34
N SER A 186 19.59 -6.74 2.58
CA SER A 186 19.86 -5.83 1.45
C SER A 186 19.01 -6.06 0.21
N TYR A 187 18.40 -7.24 0.06
CA TYR A 187 17.59 -7.61 -1.11
C TYR A 187 16.09 -7.82 -0.78
N ASN A 188 15.74 -7.75 0.51
CA ASN A 188 14.36 -7.92 0.94
C ASN A 188 13.44 -6.90 0.27
N GLY A 189 12.37 -7.39 -0.33
CA GLY A 189 11.34 -6.58 -0.98
C GLY A 189 11.55 -6.28 -2.46
N LYS A 190 12.75 -6.48 -3.04
CA LYS A 190 13.00 -6.12 -4.45
C LYS A 190 12.27 -7.00 -5.47
N ALA A 191 11.93 -8.24 -5.12
CA ALA A 191 11.12 -9.11 -5.95
C ALA A 191 9.64 -8.69 -6.04
N TYR A 192 9.15 -7.90 -5.08
CA TYR A 192 7.77 -7.40 -5.03
C TYR A 192 7.64 -5.93 -5.44
N THR A 193 8.58 -5.45 -6.27
CA THR A 193 8.54 -4.09 -6.82
C THR A 193 7.59 -3.98 -8.01
N ALA A 194 7.10 -2.77 -8.29
CA ALA A 194 6.22 -2.48 -9.41
C ALA A 194 6.69 -3.09 -10.73
N LYS A 195 7.98 -2.93 -11.06
CA LYS A 195 8.53 -3.44 -12.33
C LYS A 195 8.45 -4.96 -12.45
N VAL A 196 8.73 -5.69 -11.37
CA VAL A 196 8.65 -7.17 -11.35
C VAL A 196 7.21 -7.62 -11.46
N LEU A 197 6.31 -7.04 -10.65
CA LEU A 197 4.89 -7.39 -10.68
C LEU A 197 4.24 -7.14 -12.03
N ARG A 198 4.53 -6.00 -12.66
CA ARG A 198 4.01 -5.67 -14.01
C ARG A 198 4.55 -6.61 -15.08
N SER A 199 5.84 -6.97 -15.00
CA SER A 199 6.45 -7.94 -15.93
C SER A 199 5.82 -9.31 -15.79
N LEU A 200 5.62 -9.80 -14.55
CA LEU A 200 4.96 -11.07 -14.30
C LEU A 200 3.49 -11.04 -14.73
N LYS A 201 2.74 -9.96 -14.44
CA LYS A 201 1.37 -9.80 -14.93
C LYS A 201 1.30 -9.95 -16.45
N LYS A 202 2.20 -9.30 -17.17
CA LYS A 202 2.28 -9.40 -18.64
C LYS A 202 2.61 -10.82 -19.07
N LEU A 203 3.55 -11.49 -18.39
CA LEU A 203 3.93 -12.86 -18.68
C LEU A 203 2.79 -13.86 -18.44
N TYR A 204 2.08 -13.74 -17.32
CA TYR A 204 0.90 -14.54 -17.01
C TYR A 204 -0.22 -14.30 -18.02
N ALA A 205 -0.48 -13.04 -18.40
CA ALA A 205 -1.48 -12.73 -19.42
C ALA A 205 -1.15 -13.35 -20.78
N TYR A 206 0.15 -13.43 -21.12
CA TYR A 206 0.60 -14.01 -22.38
C TYR A 206 0.55 -15.55 -22.40
N HIS A 207 0.85 -16.21 -21.26
CA HIS A 207 0.94 -17.67 -21.14
C HIS A 207 -0.15 -18.26 -20.22
N TRP A 208 -1.31 -17.62 -20.09
CA TRP A 208 -2.33 -18.06 -19.13
C TRP A 208 -2.81 -19.50 -19.37
N GLU A 209 -3.01 -19.87 -20.63
CA GLU A 209 -3.44 -21.23 -21.00
C GLU A 209 -2.37 -22.29 -20.70
N GLU A 210 -1.10 -21.91 -20.67
CA GLU A 210 0.05 -22.78 -20.40
C GLU A 210 0.68 -22.45 -19.03
N LYS A 211 -0.07 -21.83 -18.12
CA LYS A 211 0.41 -21.30 -16.84
C LYS A 211 1.25 -22.32 -16.05
N ASP A 212 0.77 -23.54 -15.90
CA ASP A 212 1.44 -24.56 -15.09
C ASP A 212 2.78 -24.99 -15.70
N ALA A 213 2.87 -25.04 -17.02
CA ALA A 213 4.10 -25.32 -17.73
C ALA A 213 5.09 -24.15 -17.62
N MET A 214 4.62 -22.92 -17.80
CA MET A 214 5.40 -21.71 -17.61
C MET A 214 5.99 -21.64 -16.20
N GLU A 215 5.19 -21.83 -15.16
CA GLU A 215 5.65 -21.82 -13.77
C GLU A 215 6.74 -22.88 -13.51
N LYS A 216 6.55 -24.11 -14.00
CA LYS A 216 7.56 -25.20 -13.89
C LYS A 216 8.87 -24.82 -14.58
N ILE A 217 8.79 -24.22 -15.76
CA ILE A 217 9.97 -23.75 -16.50
C ILE A 217 10.72 -22.69 -15.71
N LEU A 218 10.01 -21.69 -15.17
CA LEU A 218 10.61 -20.63 -14.38
C LEU A 218 11.23 -21.16 -13.09
N LEU A 219 10.56 -22.09 -12.40
CA LEU A 219 11.09 -22.70 -11.18
C LEU A 219 12.34 -23.53 -11.45
N LYS A 220 12.44 -24.17 -12.62
CA LYS A 220 13.62 -24.93 -13.04
C LYS A 220 14.80 -24.03 -13.39
N ASN A 221 14.56 -22.91 -14.10
CA ASN A 221 15.64 -22.14 -14.74
C ASN A 221 15.95 -20.82 -14.03
N CYS A 222 15.03 -20.31 -13.19
CA CYS A 222 15.11 -18.93 -12.68
C CYS A 222 15.13 -18.85 -11.15
N LYS A 223 15.33 -19.96 -10.45
CA LYS A 223 15.22 -20.01 -8.99
C LYS A 223 16.45 -19.44 -8.29
N GLY A 224 16.21 -18.77 -7.17
CA GLY A 224 17.24 -18.32 -6.22
C GLY A 224 17.53 -16.84 -6.25
N THR A 225 17.99 -16.33 -5.11
CA THR A 225 18.32 -14.91 -4.92
C THR A 225 19.47 -14.46 -5.82
N GLN A 226 20.50 -15.31 -6.00
CA GLN A 226 21.62 -14.98 -6.87
C GLN A 226 21.15 -14.83 -8.32
N TYR A 227 20.31 -15.72 -8.81
CA TYR A 227 19.70 -15.60 -10.13
C TYR A 227 18.97 -14.25 -10.31
N PHE A 228 18.17 -13.85 -9.31
CA PHE A 228 17.47 -12.58 -9.33
C PHE A 228 18.41 -11.38 -9.42
N VAL A 229 19.47 -11.38 -8.62
CA VAL A 229 20.47 -10.30 -8.60
C VAL A 229 21.17 -10.15 -9.95
N ASP A 230 21.59 -11.27 -10.53
CA ASP A 230 22.38 -11.28 -11.74
C ASP A 230 21.55 -10.98 -13.00
N ASN A 231 20.32 -11.48 -13.05
CA ASN A 231 19.53 -11.52 -14.29
C ASN A 231 18.32 -10.60 -14.30
N ILE A 232 17.74 -10.23 -13.14
CA ILE A 232 16.45 -9.53 -13.05
C ILE A 232 16.58 -8.14 -12.43
N MET A 233 17.27 -8.03 -11.32
CA MET A 233 17.26 -6.84 -10.46
C MET A 233 17.63 -5.55 -11.19
N LYS A 234 18.59 -5.59 -12.11
CA LYS A 234 19.09 -4.42 -12.85
C LYS A 234 18.28 -4.08 -14.10
N LYS A 235 17.39 -4.97 -14.53
CA LYS A 235 16.59 -4.79 -15.75
C LYS A 235 15.39 -3.87 -15.52
N GLY A 236 14.97 -3.18 -16.58
CA GLY A 236 13.68 -2.47 -16.64
C GLY A 236 12.50 -3.44 -16.79
N GLN A 237 11.27 -2.93 -16.70
CA GLN A 237 10.05 -3.75 -16.76
C GLN A 237 9.96 -4.58 -18.05
N GLU A 238 10.09 -3.95 -19.21
CA GLU A 238 10.01 -4.66 -20.51
C GLU A 238 11.15 -5.67 -20.67
N GLN A 239 12.35 -5.31 -20.28
CA GLN A 239 13.50 -6.21 -20.33
C GLN A 239 13.33 -7.46 -19.42
N ILE A 240 12.63 -7.33 -18.30
CA ILE A 240 12.31 -8.47 -17.43
C ILE A 240 11.31 -9.38 -18.14
N PHE A 241 10.24 -8.78 -18.69
CA PHE A 241 9.23 -9.54 -19.45
C PHE A 241 9.87 -10.28 -20.62
N ASP A 242 10.60 -9.59 -21.49
CA ASP A 242 11.22 -10.17 -22.71
C ASP A 242 12.17 -11.30 -22.34
N TYR A 243 12.97 -11.11 -21.30
CA TYR A 243 13.93 -12.12 -20.83
C TYR A 243 13.24 -13.37 -20.30
N LEU A 244 12.23 -13.25 -19.46
CA LEU A 244 11.49 -14.38 -18.92
C LEU A 244 10.66 -15.06 -20.02
N ASN A 245 10.03 -14.29 -20.89
CA ASN A 245 9.26 -14.79 -22.02
C ASN A 245 10.12 -15.61 -22.99
N MET A 246 11.34 -15.14 -23.28
CA MET A 246 12.30 -15.87 -24.11
C MET A 246 12.61 -17.27 -23.51
N ILE A 247 12.87 -17.36 -22.21
CA ILE A 247 13.15 -18.62 -21.52
C ILE A 247 11.95 -19.56 -21.63
N VAL A 248 10.76 -19.05 -21.34
CA VAL A 248 9.52 -19.84 -21.34
C VAL A 248 9.22 -20.36 -22.76
N THR A 249 9.22 -19.48 -23.76
CA THR A 249 8.93 -19.83 -25.15
C THR A 249 9.90 -20.87 -25.68
N TYR A 250 11.21 -20.68 -25.45
CA TYR A 250 12.23 -21.63 -25.86
C TYR A 250 12.02 -23.03 -25.26
N GLU A 251 11.77 -23.14 -23.97
CA GLU A 251 11.56 -24.43 -23.30
C GLU A 251 10.23 -25.07 -23.69
N LEU A 252 9.15 -24.30 -23.93
CA LEU A 252 7.89 -24.84 -24.43
C LEU A 252 8.03 -25.42 -25.85
N GLU A 253 8.70 -24.73 -26.76
CA GLU A 253 8.97 -25.21 -28.12
C GLU A 253 9.80 -26.49 -28.11
N LYS A 254 10.85 -26.52 -27.27
CA LYS A 254 11.67 -27.74 -27.09
C LYS A 254 10.85 -28.92 -26.59
N GLN A 255 9.92 -28.74 -25.65
CA GLN A 255 9.05 -29.76 -25.16
C GLN A 255 8.10 -30.27 -26.26
N LYS A 256 7.50 -29.38 -27.06
CA LYS A 256 6.63 -29.71 -28.19
C LYS A 256 7.38 -30.53 -29.25
N SER A 257 8.63 -30.18 -29.60
CA SER A 257 9.45 -30.90 -30.55
C SER A 257 9.83 -32.31 -30.11
N LEU A 258 10.06 -32.52 -28.81
CA LEU A 258 10.36 -33.86 -28.24
C LEU A 258 9.14 -34.79 -28.26
N VAL A 259 7.94 -34.26 -28.10
CA VAL A 259 6.68 -35.04 -28.20
C VAL A 259 6.44 -35.48 -29.63
N VAL A 260 6.60 -34.60 -30.62
CA VAL A 260 6.45 -34.93 -32.04
C VAL A 260 7.43 -36.02 -32.48
N ASN A 261 8.68 -35.94 -32.06
CA ASN A 261 9.69 -36.97 -32.40
C ASN A 261 9.42 -38.33 -31.76
N LYS A 262 8.86 -38.39 -30.55
CA LYS A 262 8.46 -39.62 -29.89
C LYS A 262 7.26 -40.29 -30.59
N THR A 263 6.24 -39.53 -30.99
CA THR A 263 5.08 -40.06 -31.74
C THR A 263 5.47 -40.55 -33.12
N SER A 264 6.42 -39.91 -33.78
CA SER A 264 6.91 -40.35 -35.12
C SER A 264 7.78 -41.62 -35.05
N SER A 265 8.43 -41.89 -33.92
CA SER A 265 9.22 -43.10 -33.71
C SER A 265 8.36 -44.34 -33.33
N THR A 266 7.18 -44.11 -32.73
CA THR A 266 6.25 -45.19 -32.33
C THR A 266 5.38 -45.69 -33.49
N LEU A 267 5.31 -44.95 -34.59
CA LEU A 267 4.55 -45.31 -35.82
C LEU A 267 5.39 -46.06 -36.85
N LYS A 268 6.64 -46.39 -36.54
CA LYS A 268 7.58 -47.12 -37.43
C LYS A 268 7.90 -48.54 -36.95
N VAL A 269 7.00 -49.16 -36.18
CA VAL A 269 7.10 -50.61 -35.80
C VAL A 269 5.93 -51.38 -36.38
#